data_6d8efeff7bb50249992c0cf0b97148e8
#
_entry.id   6d8efeff7bb50249992c0cf0b97148e8
#
_cell.length_a   1.000
_cell.length_b   1.000
_cell.length_c   1.000
_cell.angle_alpha   90.00
_cell.angle_beta   90.00
_cell.angle_gamma   90.00
#
_symmetry.space_group_name_H-M   'P 1'
#
loop_
_entity.id
_entity.type
_entity.pdbx_description
1 polymer ?
#
loop_
_entity_poly.entity_id
_entity_poly.type
_entity_poly.pdbx_seq_one_letter_code
_entity_poly.pdbx_strand_id
1 'polypeptide(L)'
;MLSKYLDRIDFSSYEDFKKNYKVKTPGDFNFGFDIVDGWAEEKGDNRALLWCDDDGNEKCFTFADMKRLSAKAANFFSEKGLKKGDVAMLILRRRWEYWVAAVGLMKLGVTFIPGTLQLTKKDITYRANAAGVSAIVCVDDEYVISQVEESKPDMPGV
;
A
#
# COMPACT_ATOMS: atom_id res chain seq x y z
N MET A 1 -21.00 0.16 -4.09
CA MET A 1 -19.78 0.45 -3.29
C MET A 1 -19.85 1.81 -2.59
N LEU A 2 -19.84 2.94 -3.30
CA LEU A 2 -19.78 4.27 -2.67
C LEU A 2 -20.90 4.56 -1.66
N SER A 3 -22.13 4.11 -1.93
CA SER A 3 -23.28 4.29 -1.03
C SER A 3 -23.13 3.65 0.36
N LYS A 4 -22.16 2.75 0.55
CA LYS A 4 -21.82 2.21 1.88
C LYS A 4 -21.16 3.26 2.78
N TYR A 5 -20.41 4.18 2.16
CA TYR A 5 -19.54 5.14 2.85
C TYR A 5 -19.95 6.59 2.68
N LEU A 6 -20.82 6.88 1.71
CA LEU A 6 -21.32 8.23 1.42
C LEU A 6 -22.84 8.24 1.46
N ASP A 7 -23.41 9.17 2.21
CA ASP A 7 -24.86 9.38 2.24
C ASP A 7 -25.37 9.94 0.91
N ARG A 8 -24.52 10.67 0.22
CA ARG A 8 -24.84 11.37 -1.01
C ARG A 8 -23.59 11.42 -1.91
N ILE A 9 -23.76 11.11 -3.19
CA ILE A 9 -22.68 11.07 -4.19
C ILE A 9 -22.79 12.18 -5.25
N ASP A 10 -23.99 12.78 -5.40
CA ASP A 10 -24.25 13.85 -6.37
C ASP A 10 -24.53 15.17 -5.65
N PHE A 11 -23.89 16.24 -6.11
CA PHE A 11 -24.00 17.58 -5.54
C PHE A 11 -24.28 18.60 -6.63
N SER A 12 -25.17 19.57 -6.35
CA SER A 12 -25.59 20.58 -7.30
C SER A 12 -24.57 21.70 -7.53
N SER A 13 -23.63 21.88 -6.57
CA SER A 13 -22.58 22.91 -6.62
C SER A 13 -21.42 22.54 -5.67
N TYR A 14 -20.31 23.28 -5.77
CA TYR A 14 -19.19 23.16 -4.83
C TYR A 14 -19.61 23.48 -3.39
N GLU A 15 -20.44 24.52 -3.18
CA GLU A 15 -20.90 24.88 -1.84
C GLU A 15 -21.81 23.79 -1.25
N ASP A 16 -22.66 23.17 -2.08
CA ASP A 16 -23.46 22.01 -1.69
C ASP A 16 -22.56 20.83 -1.30
N PHE A 17 -21.55 20.51 -2.12
CA PHE A 17 -20.54 19.48 -1.80
C PHE A 17 -19.86 19.78 -0.46
N LYS A 18 -19.28 20.97 -0.30
CA LYS A 18 -18.55 21.38 0.91
C LYS A 18 -19.39 21.26 2.18
N LYS A 19 -20.66 21.57 2.08
CA LYS A 19 -21.60 21.52 3.23
C LYS A 19 -22.07 20.12 3.55
N ASN A 20 -22.30 19.29 2.53
CA ASN A 20 -23.05 18.03 2.66
C ASN A 20 -22.23 16.77 2.41
N TYR A 21 -20.96 16.89 1.93
CA TYR A 21 -20.09 15.73 1.78
C TYR A 21 -19.67 15.19 3.16
N LYS A 22 -20.09 13.98 3.44
CA LYS A 22 -19.76 13.26 4.69
C LYS A 22 -19.38 11.84 4.38
N VAL A 23 -18.24 11.42 4.89
CA VAL A 23 -17.77 10.04 4.80
C VAL A 23 -18.14 9.33 6.08
N LYS A 24 -18.79 8.18 5.95
CA LYS A 24 -19.03 7.24 7.05
C LYS A 24 -17.93 6.19 7.06
N THR A 25 -17.12 6.20 8.08
CA THR A 25 -16.05 5.20 8.24
C THR A 25 -16.41 4.28 9.40
N PRO A 26 -16.65 2.97 9.16
CA PRO A 26 -16.82 1.99 10.23
C PRO A 26 -15.60 1.96 11.14
N GLY A 27 -15.79 1.60 12.41
CA GLY A 27 -14.70 1.56 13.39
C GLY A 27 -13.63 0.50 13.11
N ASP A 28 -14.00 -0.52 12.32
CA ASP A 28 -13.15 -1.63 11.87
C ASP A 28 -12.74 -1.50 10.40
N PHE A 29 -12.89 -0.31 9.80
CA PHE A 29 -12.60 -0.08 8.39
C PHE A 29 -11.17 -0.49 8.01
N ASN A 30 -11.07 -1.28 6.94
CA ASN A 30 -9.81 -1.68 6.33
C ASN A 30 -9.88 -1.49 4.81
N PHE A 31 -9.08 -0.58 4.26
CA PHE A 31 -9.11 -0.27 2.83
C PHE A 31 -8.95 -1.50 1.94
N GLY A 32 -8.07 -2.44 2.32
CA GLY A 32 -7.84 -3.66 1.54
C GLY A 32 -9.08 -4.54 1.46
N PHE A 33 -9.80 -4.73 2.56
CA PHE A 33 -11.02 -5.55 2.59
C PHE A 33 -12.25 -4.76 2.15
N ASP A 34 -12.46 -3.58 2.71
CA ASP A 34 -13.70 -2.81 2.49
C ASP A 34 -13.79 -2.22 1.09
N ILE A 35 -12.67 -1.77 0.54
CA ILE A 35 -12.64 -1.12 -0.77
C ILE A 35 -12.17 -2.08 -1.86
N VAL A 36 -10.95 -2.63 -1.75
CA VAL A 36 -10.39 -3.44 -2.84
C VAL A 36 -11.15 -4.74 -3.01
N ASP A 37 -11.37 -5.49 -1.92
CA ASP A 37 -12.13 -6.75 -1.99
C ASP A 37 -13.63 -6.50 -2.23
N GLY A 38 -14.18 -5.43 -1.68
CA GLY A 38 -15.55 -5.03 -1.97
C GLY A 38 -15.79 -4.74 -3.46
N TRP A 39 -14.86 -4.07 -4.15
CA TRP A 39 -14.94 -3.92 -5.61
C TRP A 39 -14.75 -5.24 -6.34
N ALA A 40 -13.88 -6.13 -5.84
CA ALA A 40 -13.74 -7.46 -6.42
C ALA A 40 -15.03 -8.29 -6.35
N GLU A 41 -15.84 -8.12 -5.31
CA GLU A 41 -17.14 -8.78 -5.14
C GLU A 41 -18.23 -8.17 -6.04
N GLU A 42 -18.24 -6.83 -6.19
CA GLU A 42 -19.26 -6.16 -7.02
C GLU A 42 -18.93 -6.21 -8.52
N LYS A 43 -17.66 -6.07 -8.90
CA LYS A 43 -17.18 -5.91 -10.29
C LYS A 43 -15.78 -6.49 -10.46
N GLY A 44 -15.60 -7.77 -10.11
CA GLY A 44 -14.31 -8.45 -10.07
C GLY A 44 -13.51 -8.36 -11.36
N ASP A 45 -14.16 -8.44 -12.50
CA ASP A 45 -13.52 -8.40 -13.82
C ASP A 45 -13.14 -6.99 -14.30
N ASN A 46 -13.59 -5.94 -13.58
CA ASN A 46 -13.23 -4.58 -13.93
C ASN A 46 -11.74 -4.33 -13.68
N ARG A 47 -11.14 -3.51 -14.54
CA ARG A 47 -9.75 -3.10 -14.41
C ARG A 47 -9.55 -2.28 -13.12
N ALA A 48 -8.64 -2.75 -12.27
CA ALA A 48 -8.24 -2.09 -11.03
C ALA A 48 -6.92 -1.33 -11.18
N LEU A 49 -5.97 -1.91 -11.93
CA LEU A 49 -4.64 -1.33 -12.13
C LEU A 49 -4.17 -1.62 -13.56
N LEU A 50 -3.73 -0.58 -14.24
CA LEU A 50 -2.93 -0.68 -15.46
C LEU A 50 -1.53 -0.17 -15.12
N TRP A 51 -0.55 -1.03 -15.28
CA TRP A 51 0.86 -0.69 -15.14
C TRP A 51 1.54 -0.73 -16.50
N CYS A 52 2.41 0.24 -16.76
CA CYS A 52 3.27 0.27 -17.93
C CYS A 52 4.68 0.74 -17.51
N ASP A 53 5.68 0.33 -18.28
CA ASP A 53 7.06 0.78 -18.14
C ASP A 53 7.54 1.61 -19.34
N ASP A 54 8.78 2.07 -19.26
CA ASP A 54 9.39 2.90 -20.31
C ASP A 54 9.74 2.10 -21.57
N ASP A 55 9.75 0.75 -21.49
CA ASP A 55 10.00 -0.16 -22.61
C ASP A 55 8.71 -0.56 -23.35
N GLY A 56 7.55 -0.03 -22.91
CA GLY A 56 6.25 -0.29 -23.50
C GLY A 56 5.60 -1.60 -23.03
N ASN A 57 6.12 -2.24 -22.00
CA ASN A 57 5.45 -3.38 -21.39
C ASN A 57 4.24 -2.92 -20.59
N GLU A 58 3.14 -3.66 -20.69
CA GLU A 58 1.92 -3.37 -19.95
C GLU A 58 1.45 -4.59 -19.16
N LYS A 59 0.90 -4.35 -17.97
CA LYS A 59 0.17 -5.34 -17.17
C LYS A 59 -1.14 -4.76 -16.69
N CYS A 60 -2.23 -5.46 -16.99
CA CYS A 60 -3.55 -5.10 -16.51
C CYS A 60 -3.99 -6.08 -15.42
N PHE A 61 -4.42 -5.54 -14.29
CA PHE A 61 -4.96 -6.32 -13.18
C PHE A 61 -6.41 -5.95 -12.93
N THR A 62 -7.24 -6.95 -12.77
CA THR A 62 -8.63 -6.78 -12.35
C THR A 62 -8.74 -6.60 -10.83
N PHE A 63 -9.92 -6.20 -10.33
CA PHE A 63 -10.15 -6.18 -8.88
C PHE A 63 -10.05 -7.58 -8.26
N ALA A 64 -10.49 -8.62 -8.98
CA ALA A 64 -10.31 -10.02 -8.54
C ALA A 64 -8.84 -10.40 -8.42
N ASP A 65 -7.98 -9.96 -9.36
CA ASP A 65 -6.54 -10.15 -9.26
C ASP A 65 -5.94 -9.42 -8.06
N MET A 66 -6.31 -8.16 -7.87
CA MET A 66 -5.82 -7.37 -6.73
C MET A 66 -6.23 -7.97 -5.39
N LYS A 67 -7.46 -8.48 -5.26
CA LYS A 67 -7.93 -9.24 -4.10
C LYS A 67 -7.05 -10.44 -3.83
N ARG A 68 -6.83 -11.28 -4.85
CA ARG A 68 -6.04 -12.52 -4.76
C ARG A 68 -4.56 -12.24 -4.45
N LEU A 69 -3.94 -11.30 -5.17
CA LEU A 69 -2.52 -10.99 -5.03
C LEU A 69 -2.22 -10.31 -3.69
N SER A 70 -3.06 -9.35 -3.27
CA SER A 70 -2.88 -8.68 -1.98
C SER A 70 -3.11 -9.62 -0.79
N ALA A 71 -4.00 -10.61 -0.91
CA ALA A 71 -4.15 -11.64 0.12
C ALA A 71 -2.87 -12.50 0.23
N LYS A 72 -2.27 -12.89 -0.91
CA LYS A 72 -0.98 -13.59 -0.91
C LYS A 72 0.13 -12.75 -0.29
N ALA A 73 0.17 -11.44 -0.60
CA ALA A 73 1.15 -10.53 -0.01
C ALA A 73 0.94 -10.39 1.51
N ALA A 74 -0.31 -10.28 1.98
CA ALA A 74 -0.60 -10.23 3.41
C ALA A 74 -0.11 -11.50 4.13
N ASN A 75 -0.38 -12.69 3.58
CA ASN A 75 0.10 -13.95 4.14
C ASN A 75 1.64 -14.01 4.17
N PHE A 76 2.30 -13.63 3.08
CA PHE A 76 3.76 -13.57 3.01
C PHE A 76 4.34 -12.65 4.10
N PHE A 77 3.80 -11.44 4.27
CA PHE A 77 4.27 -10.53 5.30
C PHE A 77 4.00 -11.05 6.72
N SER A 78 2.84 -11.70 6.94
CA SER A 78 2.53 -12.37 8.21
C SER A 78 3.50 -13.51 8.52
N GLU A 79 3.84 -14.34 7.54
CA GLU A 79 4.85 -15.42 7.67
C GLU A 79 6.25 -14.88 7.97
N LYS A 80 6.55 -13.63 7.52
CA LYS A 80 7.80 -12.92 7.86
C LYS A 80 7.75 -12.23 9.23
N GLY A 81 6.66 -12.38 9.98
CA GLY A 81 6.52 -11.89 11.35
C GLY A 81 5.85 -10.54 11.49
N LEU A 82 5.46 -9.90 10.40
CA LEU A 82 4.72 -8.63 10.47
C LEU A 82 3.28 -8.85 10.96
N LYS A 83 2.82 -7.96 11.81
CA LYS A 83 1.48 -7.99 12.41
C LYS A 83 0.87 -6.60 12.48
N LYS A 84 -0.41 -6.55 12.81
CA LYS A 84 -1.14 -5.27 13.00
C LYS A 84 -0.40 -4.34 13.97
N GLY A 85 -0.21 -3.11 13.52
CA GLY A 85 0.47 -2.05 14.27
C GLY A 85 1.95 -1.88 13.91
N ASP A 86 2.56 -2.86 13.23
CA ASP A 86 3.92 -2.72 12.72
C ASP A 86 4.00 -1.70 11.59
N VAL A 87 5.21 -1.28 11.27
CA VAL A 87 5.49 -0.34 10.18
C VAL A 87 6.48 -0.95 9.20
N ALA A 88 6.17 -0.91 7.90
CA ALA A 88 7.06 -1.36 6.84
C ALA A 88 7.47 -0.19 5.93
N MET A 89 8.71 -0.15 5.45
CA MET A 89 9.16 0.80 4.43
C MET A 89 9.18 0.11 3.07
N LEU A 90 8.56 0.74 2.06
CA LEU A 90 8.52 0.23 0.69
C LEU A 90 9.38 1.09 -0.24
N ILE A 91 10.50 0.55 -0.73
CA ILE A 91 11.41 1.19 -1.69
C ILE A 91 11.31 0.41 -3.01
N LEU A 92 10.16 0.46 -3.67
CA LEU A 92 9.80 -0.43 -4.79
C LEU A 92 9.73 0.28 -6.16
N ARG A 93 10.13 1.55 -6.26
CA ARG A 93 10.01 2.29 -7.52
C ARG A 93 8.54 2.28 -8.02
N ARG A 94 8.34 2.47 -9.34
CA ARG A 94 7.03 2.45 -10.01
C ARG A 94 6.65 1.04 -10.48
N ARG A 95 6.83 0.03 -9.64
CA ARG A 95 6.50 -1.36 -9.95
C ARG A 95 5.05 -1.67 -9.58
N TRP A 96 4.40 -2.58 -10.30
CA TRP A 96 3.05 -3.02 -9.95
C TRP A 96 3.01 -3.75 -8.60
N GLU A 97 4.11 -4.41 -8.23
CA GLU A 97 4.29 -5.08 -6.94
C GLU A 97 4.13 -4.12 -5.74
N TYR A 98 4.43 -2.83 -5.95
CA TYR A 98 4.21 -1.81 -4.93
C TYR A 98 2.74 -1.77 -4.47
N TRP A 99 1.81 -1.78 -5.43
CA TRP A 99 0.37 -1.72 -5.13
C TRP A 99 -0.13 -3.00 -4.47
N VAL A 100 0.36 -4.14 -4.89
CA VAL A 100 0.06 -5.44 -4.29
C VAL A 100 0.58 -5.51 -2.85
N ALA A 101 1.81 -5.10 -2.62
CA ALA A 101 2.42 -5.03 -1.29
C ALA A 101 1.68 -4.05 -0.38
N ALA A 102 1.38 -2.84 -0.86
CA ALA A 102 0.67 -1.81 -0.11
C ALA A 102 -0.71 -2.29 0.36
N VAL A 103 -1.52 -2.87 -0.56
CA VAL A 103 -2.83 -3.41 -0.20
C VAL A 103 -2.71 -4.62 0.73
N GLY A 104 -1.70 -5.47 0.54
CA GLY A 104 -1.42 -6.61 1.43
C GLY A 104 -1.09 -6.16 2.86
N LEU A 105 -0.24 -5.14 3.01
CA LEU A 105 0.09 -4.54 4.29
C LEU A 105 -1.13 -3.88 4.96
N MET A 106 -1.95 -3.16 4.17
CA MET A 106 -3.22 -2.60 4.68
C MET A 106 -4.14 -3.70 5.22
N LYS A 107 -4.28 -4.84 4.51
CA LYS A 107 -5.09 -5.98 4.99
C LYS A 107 -4.58 -6.52 6.31
N LEU A 108 -3.28 -6.61 6.47
CA LEU A 108 -2.64 -7.08 7.70
C LEU A 108 -2.73 -6.04 8.84
N GLY A 109 -3.09 -4.79 8.54
CA GLY A 109 -3.11 -3.70 9.51
C GLY A 109 -1.72 -3.13 9.81
N VAL A 110 -0.78 -3.32 8.88
CA VAL A 110 0.57 -2.74 8.92
C VAL A 110 0.55 -1.39 8.23
N THR A 111 1.13 -0.39 8.88
CA THR A 111 1.38 0.92 8.26
C THR A 111 2.56 0.81 7.31
N PHE A 112 2.50 1.44 6.13
CA PHE A 112 3.66 1.48 5.26
C PHE A 112 4.11 2.91 4.93
N ILE A 113 5.42 3.07 4.74
CA ILE A 113 6.08 4.32 4.38
C ILE A 113 6.65 4.16 2.97
N PRO A 114 6.23 4.97 1.98
CA PRO A 114 6.84 4.96 0.68
C PRO A 114 8.24 5.58 0.72
N GLY A 115 9.22 4.91 0.14
CA GLY A 115 10.58 5.38 -0.03
C GLY A 115 10.95 5.52 -1.51
N THR A 116 11.79 6.51 -1.83
CA THR A 116 12.38 6.65 -3.17
C THR A 116 13.68 5.86 -3.27
N LEU A 117 14.12 5.56 -4.50
CA LEU A 117 15.41 4.89 -4.74
C LEU A 117 16.62 5.73 -4.35
N GLN A 118 16.43 7.03 -4.17
CA GLN A 118 17.50 7.99 -3.87
C GLN A 118 17.80 8.11 -2.37
N LEU A 119 17.10 7.34 -1.54
CA LEU A 119 17.35 7.36 -0.09
C LEU A 119 18.76 6.87 0.19
N THR A 120 19.49 7.68 0.96
CA THR A 120 20.81 7.32 1.48
C THR A 120 20.68 6.55 2.80
N LYS A 121 21.77 5.91 3.24
CA LYS A 121 21.87 5.32 4.59
C LYS A 121 21.28 6.23 5.67
N LYS A 122 21.67 7.50 5.67
CA LYS A 122 21.20 8.49 6.64
C LYS A 122 19.68 8.66 6.62
N ASP A 123 19.10 8.75 5.41
CA ASP A 123 17.66 8.95 5.23
C ASP A 123 16.87 7.72 5.68
N ILE A 124 17.35 6.53 5.35
CA ILE A 124 16.74 5.25 5.72
C ILE A 124 16.78 5.09 7.25
N THR A 125 17.96 5.24 7.85
CA THR A 125 18.14 5.16 9.31
C THR A 125 17.23 6.13 10.06
N TYR A 126 17.20 7.39 9.62
CA TYR A 126 16.36 8.41 10.26
C TYR A 126 14.88 8.03 10.20
N ARG A 127 14.37 7.68 9.00
CA ARG A 127 12.96 7.34 8.81
C ARG A 127 12.57 6.07 9.56
N ALA A 128 13.43 5.06 9.52
CA ALA A 128 13.20 3.79 10.20
C ALA A 128 13.07 3.99 11.71
N ASN A 129 13.99 4.71 12.32
CA ASN A 129 13.96 4.96 13.76
C ASN A 129 12.82 5.90 14.16
N ALA A 130 12.57 6.96 13.39
CA ALA A 130 11.50 7.93 13.69
C ALA A 130 10.09 7.30 13.63
N ALA A 131 9.88 6.33 12.76
CA ALA A 131 8.58 5.68 12.56
C ALA A 131 8.48 4.28 13.20
N GLY A 132 9.55 3.77 13.80
CA GLY A 132 9.57 2.41 14.36
C GLY A 132 9.38 1.34 13.28
N VAL A 133 10.11 1.45 12.17
CA VAL A 133 10.01 0.49 11.05
C VAL A 133 10.50 -0.88 11.52
N SER A 134 9.72 -1.91 11.24
CA SER A 134 10.00 -3.31 11.57
C SER A 134 10.47 -4.12 10.35
N ALA A 135 10.27 -3.62 9.14
CA ALA A 135 10.71 -4.27 7.91
C ALA A 135 10.92 -3.28 6.77
N ILE A 136 11.87 -3.58 5.89
CA ILE A 136 12.11 -2.85 4.65
C ILE A 136 11.93 -3.80 3.47
N VAL A 137 11.12 -3.40 2.50
CA VAL A 137 10.93 -4.10 1.23
C VAL A 137 11.49 -3.20 0.14
N CYS A 138 12.52 -3.65 -0.55
CA CYS A 138 13.18 -2.86 -1.58
C CYS A 138 13.30 -3.62 -2.91
N VAL A 139 13.59 -2.88 -3.97
CA VAL A 139 13.94 -3.46 -5.27
C VAL A 139 15.29 -4.17 -5.20
N ASP A 140 15.48 -5.14 -6.10
CA ASP A 140 16.77 -5.78 -6.37
C ASP A 140 17.63 -4.84 -7.22
N ASP A 141 18.18 -3.81 -6.56
CA ASP A 141 19.03 -2.77 -7.13
C ASP A 141 20.24 -2.63 -6.21
N GLU A 142 21.44 -2.72 -6.77
CA GLU A 142 22.69 -2.78 -6.03
C GLU A 142 22.88 -1.57 -5.10
N TYR A 143 22.56 -0.35 -5.58
CA TYR A 143 22.65 0.86 -4.77
C TYR A 143 21.65 0.83 -3.61
N VAL A 144 20.39 0.50 -3.89
CA VAL A 144 19.34 0.48 -2.86
C VAL A 144 19.66 -0.56 -1.79
N ILE A 145 20.08 -1.77 -2.22
CA ILE A 145 20.48 -2.84 -1.29
C ILE A 145 21.65 -2.37 -0.42
N SER A 146 22.70 -1.76 -1.02
CA SER A 146 23.85 -1.28 -0.24
C SER A 146 23.42 -0.27 0.83
N GLN A 147 22.57 0.69 0.49
CA GLN A 147 22.10 1.70 1.45
C GLN A 147 21.27 1.09 2.58
N VAL A 148 20.44 0.09 2.28
CA VAL A 148 19.65 -0.64 3.29
C VAL A 148 20.57 -1.46 4.20
N GLU A 149 21.51 -2.24 3.64
CA GLU A 149 22.43 -3.10 4.41
C GLU A 149 23.33 -2.27 5.32
N GLU A 150 23.88 -1.16 4.81
CA GLU A 150 24.70 -0.23 5.61
C GLU A 150 23.91 0.44 6.75
N SER A 151 22.59 0.54 6.61
CA SER A 151 21.70 1.13 7.63
C SER A 151 21.40 0.16 8.78
N LYS A 152 21.45 -1.14 8.55
CA LYS A 152 21.03 -2.17 9.53
C LYS A 152 21.63 -2.01 10.93
N PRO A 153 22.94 -1.75 11.11
CA PRO A 153 23.52 -1.59 12.43
C PRO A 153 22.90 -0.46 13.25
N ASP A 154 22.35 0.53 12.55
CA ASP A 154 21.79 1.74 13.14
C ASP A 154 20.24 1.67 13.28
N MET A 155 19.64 0.50 12.96
CA MET A 155 18.18 0.27 12.95
C MET A 155 17.83 -1.01 13.77
N PRO A 156 17.90 -0.98 15.08
CA PRO A 156 17.73 -2.19 15.91
C PRO A 156 16.31 -2.78 15.89
N GLY A 157 15.35 -2.10 15.32
CA GLY A 157 13.95 -2.56 15.19
C GLY A 157 13.61 -3.25 13.87
N VAL A 158 14.54 -3.28 12.91
CA VAL A 158 14.32 -3.80 11.53
C VAL A 158 14.85 -5.22 11.38
#